data_6b12b8fd6084547d9fecd6c3a85f0358
#
_entry.id   6b12b8fd6084547d9fecd6c3a85f0358
#
_cell.length_a   1.000
_cell.length_b   1.000
_cell.length_c   1.000
_cell.angle_alpha   90.00
_cell.angle_beta   90.00
_cell.angle_gamma   90.00
#
_symmetry.space_group_name_H-M   'P 1'
#
loop_
_entity.id
_entity.type
_entity.pdbx_description
1 polymer ?
#
loop_
_entity_poly.entity_id
_entity_poly.type
_entity_poly.pdbx_seq_one_letter_code
_entity_poly.pdbx_strand_id
1 'polypeptide(L)'
;MINIIGLGPGNTGYITKLGEKIIYSSDVVIGGRRNLESIEDFKGEKIVLSTNLKEILEYIQNNLDKNISVIASGDPSIYGIGKYLSNNIEHKHLNIVSGISSLQYIFSRIFVEMNDV
;
A
#
# COMPACT_ATOMS: atom_id res chain seq x y z
N MET A 1 -9.08 8.47 1.30
CA MET A 1 -8.67 7.49 0.27
C MET A 1 -7.49 6.67 0.76
N ILE A 2 -7.60 5.40 0.61
CA ILE A 2 -6.55 4.46 1.03
C ILE A 2 -5.80 4.01 -0.22
N ASN A 3 -4.52 4.35 -0.29
CA ASN A 3 -3.67 4.02 -1.43
C ASN A 3 -2.75 2.86 -1.08
N ILE A 4 -2.89 1.76 -1.80
CA ILE A 4 -1.98 0.62 -1.64
C ILE A 4 -0.91 0.76 -2.71
N ILE A 5 0.31 1.04 -2.28
CA ILE A 5 1.41 1.34 -3.19
C ILE A 5 2.38 0.18 -3.23
N GLY A 6 2.47 -0.46 -4.40
CA GLY A 6 3.39 -1.58 -4.60
C GLY A 6 4.76 -1.10 -5.04
N LEU A 7 5.78 -1.75 -4.52
CA LEU A 7 7.14 -1.54 -4.99
C LEU A 7 7.43 -2.53 -6.12
N GLY A 8 8.39 -2.20 -6.95
CA GLY A 8 8.78 -3.08 -8.03
C GLY A 8 9.31 -4.42 -7.50
N PRO A 9 9.09 -5.52 -8.24
CA PRO A 9 9.53 -6.84 -7.79
C PRO A 9 11.04 -6.89 -7.61
N GLY A 10 11.46 -7.53 -6.52
CA GLY A 10 12.86 -7.75 -6.25
C GLY A 10 13.64 -6.51 -5.85
N ASN A 11 12.98 -5.37 -5.74
CA ASN A 11 13.67 -4.13 -5.38
C ASN A 11 12.83 -3.32 -4.40
N THR A 12 13.30 -3.29 -3.18
CA THR A 12 12.60 -2.63 -2.08
C THR A 12 12.67 -1.12 -2.12
N GLY A 13 13.50 -0.55 -3.01
CA GLY A 13 13.66 0.89 -3.09
C GLY A 13 12.92 1.57 -4.23
N TYR A 14 12.26 0.79 -5.07
CA TYR A 14 11.67 1.37 -6.28
C TYR A 14 10.20 1.74 -6.09
N ILE A 15 9.95 3.04 -6.11
CA ILE A 15 8.61 3.61 -6.09
C ILE A 15 8.47 4.45 -7.34
N THR A 16 7.32 4.36 -8.02
CA THR A 16 7.07 5.21 -9.19
C THR A 16 7.00 6.67 -8.78
N LYS A 17 7.17 7.57 -9.73
CA LYS A 17 6.98 9.00 -9.45
C LYS A 17 5.56 9.28 -8.97
N LEU A 18 4.58 8.59 -9.53
CA LEU A 18 3.19 8.72 -9.07
C LEU A 18 3.05 8.22 -7.64
N GLY A 19 3.61 7.06 -7.32
CA GLY A 19 3.58 6.53 -5.96
C GLY A 19 4.24 7.45 -4.96
N GLU A 20 5.40 8.00 -5.32
CA GLU A 20 6.11 8.96 -4.49
C GLU A 20 5.26 10.21 -4.23
N LYS A 21 4.66 10.74 -5.27
CA LYS A 21 3.79 11.91 -5.15
C LYS A 21 2.61 11.64 -4.21
N ILE A 22 2.00 10.48 -4.33
CA ILE A 22 0.89 10.08 -3.48
C ILE A 22 1.36 9.95 -2.03
N ILE A 23 2.52 9.33 -1.80
CA ILE A 23 3.07 9.18 -0.46
C ILE A 23 3.27 10.53 0.21
N TYR A 24 3.93 11.46 -0.47
CA TYR A 24 4.23 12.76 0.12
C TYR A 24 3.01 13.64 0.31
N SER A 25 1.92 13.36 -0.39
CA SER A 25 0.66 14.08 -0.19
C SER A 25 -0.26 13.41 0.82
N SER A 26 0.13 12.28 1.38
CA SER A 26 -0.68 11.54 2.33
C SER A 26 -0.61 12.15 3.73
N ASP A 27 -1.66 11.92 4.51
CA ASP A 27 -1.66 12.29 5.92
C ASP A 27 -0.92 11.27 6.77
N VAL A 28 -1.02 10.00 6.38
CA VAL A 28 -0.42 8.88 7.10
C VAL A 28 0.20 7.93 6.11
N VAL A 29 1.37 7.39 6.44
CA VAL A 29 2.00 6.34 5.64
C VAL A 29 2.24 5.13 6.52
N ILE A 30 1.77 3.98 6.06
CA ILE A 30 1.95 2.70 6.74
C ILE A 30 2.88 1.85 5.88
N GLY A 31 3.91 1.30 6.47
CA GLY A 31 4.85 0.48 5.73
C GLY A 31 5.85 -0.20 6.61
N GLY A 32 6.69 -1.03 6.02
CA GLY A 32 7.78 -1.64 6.74
C GLY A 32 8.80 -0.60 7.18
N ARG A 33 9.58 -0.94 8.19
CA ARG A 33 10.54 -0.01 8.77
C ARG A 33 11.49 0.57 7.73
N ARG A 34 12.03 -0.26 6.84
CA ARG A 34 12.93 0.20 5.78
C ARG A 34 12.27 1.18 4.83
N ASN A 35 11.03 0.90 4.47
CA ASN A 35 10.30 1.77 3.56
C ASN A 35 10.04 3.13 4.19
N LEU A 36 9.72 3.14 5.47
CA LEU A 36 9.49 4.40 6.17
C LEU A 36 10.78 5.21 6.36
N GLU A 37 11.91 4.54 6.52
CA GLU A 37 13.21 5.19 6.61
C GLU A 37 13.60 5.88 5.30
N SER A 38 13.15 5.35 4.17
CA SER A 38 13.48 5.91 2.85
C SER A 38 12.73 7.20 2.53
N ILE A 39 11.71 7.54 3.29
CA ILE A 39 10.92 8.76 3.11
C ILE A 39 11.18 9.75 4.24
N GLU A 40 12.45 10.09 4.44
CA GLU A 40 12.88 10.96 5.54
C GLU A 40 12.18 12.32 5.55
N ASP A 41 11.87 12.84 4.40
CA ASP A 41 11.27 14.18 4.25
C ASP A 41 9.77 14.19 4.49
N PHE A 42 9.17 13.03 4.70
CA PHE A 42 7.73 12.97 4.91
C PHE A 42 7.37 13.58 6.25
N LYS A 43 6.43 14.52 6.23
CA LYS A 43 6.06 15.29 7.42
C LYS A 43 4.81 14.78 8.12
N GLY A 44 4.13 13.81 7.55
CA GLY A 44 2.94 13.24 8.15
C GLY A 44 3.29 12.16 9.17
N GLU A 45 2.27 11.39 9.54
CA GLU A 45 2.44 10.29 10.48
C GLU A 45 2.95 9.04 9.79
N LYS A 46 3.91 8.37 10.40
CA LYS A 46 4.44 7.09 9.92
C LYS A 46 4.04 5.98 10.88
N ILE A 47 3.47 4.91 10.35
CA ILE A 47 3.09 3.75 11.16
C ILE A 47 3.80 2.53 10.60
N VAL A 48 4.53 1.82 11.46
CA VAL A 48 5.24 0.61 11.05
C VAL A 48 4.23 -0.52 10.88
N LEU A 49 4.28 -1.15 9.71
CA LEU A 49 3.42 -2.29 9.41
C LEU A 49 3.80 -3.46 10.32
N SER A 50 2.86 -3.90 11.13
CA SER A 50 3.07 -5.01 12.04
C SER A 50 2.49 -6.29 11.46
N THR A 51 2.77 -7.42 12.13
CA THR A 51 2.17 -8.69 11.74
C THR A 51 0.69 -8.76 12.12
N ASN A 52 0.21 -7.84 12.94
CA ASN A 52 -1.19 -7.79 13.32
C ASN A 52 -1.99 -6.95 12.33
N LEU A 53 -2.42 -7.59 11.25
CA LEU A 53 -3.18 -6.91 10.19
C LEU A 53 -4.52 -6.40 10.66
N LYS A 54 -5.09 -7.02 11.69
CA LYS A 54 -6.36 -6.59 12.24
C LYS A 54 -6.27 -5.21 12.88
N GLU A 55 -5.19 -4.92 13.57
CA GLU A 55 -4.97 -3.59 14.14
C GLU A 55 -4.82 -2.54 13.05
N ILE A 56 -4.10 -2.89 11.99
CA ILE A 56 -3.93 -2.00 10.84
C ILE A 56 -5.28 -1.70 10.20
N LEU A 57 -6.09 -2.74 10.01
CA LEU A 57 -7.42 -2.56 9.44
C LEU A 57 -8.31 -1.68 10.31
N GLU A 58 -8.30 -1.90 11.62
CA GLU A 58 -9.08 -1.06 12.54
C GLU A 58 -8.67 0.41 12.46
N TYR A 59 -7.36 0.65 12.43
CA TYR A 59 -6.86 2.02 12.29
C TYR A 59 -7.36 2.65 11.00
N ILE A 60 -7.25 1.94 9.90
CA ILE A 60 -7.69 2.44 8.59
C ILE A 60 -9.19 2.71 8.58
N GLN A 61 -9.98 1.78 9.09
CA GLN A 61 -11.43 1.94 9.11
C GLN A 61 -11.89 3.12 9.96
N ASN A 62 -11.14 3.43 10.99
CA ASN A 62 -11.43 4.59 11.84
C ASN A 62 -10.92 5.90 11.26
N ASN A 63 -10.19 5.87 10.16
CA ASN A 63 -9.57 7.04 9.56
C ASN A 63 -9.78 7.11 8.05
N LEU A 64 -10.92 6.64 7.57
CA LEU A 64 -11.22 6.64 6.13
C LEU A 64 -11.31 8.04 5.53
N ASP A 65 -11.47 9.06 6.34
CA ASP A 65 -11.49 10.45 5.92
C ASP A 65 -10.10 11.00 5.62
N LYS A 66 -9.06 10.29 6.02
CA LYS A 66 -7.68 10.70 5.77
C LYS A 66 -7.13 10.05 4.50
N ASN A 67 -6.09 10.67 3.95
CA ASN A 67 -5.32 10.06 2.88
C ASN A 67 -4.23 9.20 3.49
N ILE A 68 -4.41 7.88 3.39
CA ILE A 68 -3.48 6.91 3.96
C ILE A 68 -2.83 6.15 2.83
N SER A 69 -1.50 6.08 2.84
CA SER A 69 -0.75 5.27 1.90
C SER A 69 -0.17 4.06 2.61
N VAL A 70 -0.39 2.88 2.05
CA VAL A 70 0.18 1.63 2.56
C VAL A 70 1.23 1.17 1.56
N ILE A 71 2.49 1.19 1.97
CA ILE A 71 3.59 0.75 1.12
C ILE A 71 3.78 -0.75 1.31
N ALA A 72 3.72 -1.49 0.23
CA ALA A 72 3.88 -2.93 0.27
C ALA A 72 5.03 -3.34 -0.63
N SER A 73 5.89 -4.23 -0.14
CA SER A 73 7.02 -4.71 -0.92
C SER A 73 6.57 -5.56 -2.10
N GLY A 74 7.46 -5.73 -3.10
CA GLY A 74 7.14 -6.48 -4.29
C GLY A 74 7.16 -8.00 -4.12
N ASP A 75 7.28 -8.50 -2.90
CA ASP A 75 7.26 -9.92 -2.62
C ASP A 75 5.82 -10.43 -2.41
N PRO A 76 5.63 -11.73 -2.17
CA PRO A 76 4.27 -12.28 -1.99
C PRO A 76 3.44 -11.63 -0.89
N SER A 77 4.07 -10.97 0.09
CA SER A 77 3.32 -10.33 1.17
C SER A 77 2.50 -9.14 0.69
N ILE A 78 2.85 -8.55 -0.43
CA ILE A 78 2.08 -7.46 -1.01
C ILE A 78 0.67 -7.91 -1.33
N TYR A 79 0.53 -9.14 -1.85
CA TYR A 79 -0.79 -9.68 -2.17
C TYR A 79 -1.56 -10.01 -0.91
N GLY A 80 -0.84 -10.41 0.14
CA GLY A 80 -1.46 -10.69 1.43
C GLY A 80 -2.16 -9.47 2.01
N ILE A 81 -1.44 -8.36 2.16
CA ILE A 81 -2.04 -7.16 2.73
C ILE A 81 -3.02 -6.50 1.77
N GLY A 82 -2.70 -6.47 0.48
CA GLY A 82 -3.60 -5.89 -0.51
C GLY A 82 -4.93 -6.62 -0.55
N LYS A 83 -4.89 -7.94 -0.58
CA LYS A 83 -6.10 -8.75 -0.58
C LYS A 83 -6.89 -8.59 0.72
N TYR A 84 -6.20 -8.58 1.84
CA TYR A 84 -6.84 -8.42 3.15
C TYR A 84 -7.60 -7.09 3.21
N LEU A 85 -6.97 -6.01 2.79
CA LEU A 85 -7.62 -4.70 2.79
C LEU A 85 -8.75 -4.64 1.78
N SER A 86 -8.57 -5.22 0.60
CA SER A 86 -9.61 -5.24 -0.43
C SER A 86 -10.85 -6.00 0.02
N ASN A 87 -10.67 -7.04 0.84
CA ASN A 87 -11.78 -7.83 1.33
C ASN A 87 -12.51 -7.17 2.50
N ASN A 88 -11.90 -6.19 3.15
CA ASN A 88 -12.43 -5.61 4.38
C ASN A 88 -12.73 -4.12 4.29
N ILE A 89 -12.39 -3.48 3.18
CA ILE A 89 -12.64 -2.05 2.96
C ILE A 89 -13.40 -1.91 1.65
N GLU A 90 -14.40 -1.07 1.62
CA GLU A 90 -15.16 -0.84 0.39
C GLU A 90 -14.24 -0.29 -0.71
N HIS A 91 -14.39 -0.81 -1.91
CA HIS A 91 -13.51 -0.47 -3.03
C HIS A 91 -13.53 1.02 -3.39
N LYS A 92 -14.60 1.71 -3.09
CA LYS A 92 -14.67 3.15 -3.32
C LYS A 92 -13.66 3.95 -2.49
N HIS A 93 -13.13 3.35 -1.42
CA HIS A 93 -12.13 3.96 -0.56
C HIS A 93 -10.70 3.51 -0.90
N LEU A 94 -10.55 2.59 -1.84
CA LEU A 94 -9.26 2.00 -2.18
C LEU A 94 -8.74 2.46 -3.53
N ASN A 95 -7.43 2.67 -3.59
CA ASN A 95 -6.72 2.95 -4.83
C ASN A 95 -5.45 2.12 -4.84
N ILE A 96 -5.22 1.37 -5.90
CA ILE A 96 -4.04 0.51 -6.01
C ILE A 96 -3.07 1.12 -6.99
N VAL A 97 -1.85 1.38 -6.52
CA VAL A 97 -0.78 1.99 -7.32
C VAL A 97 0.34 0.97 -7.47
N SER A 98 0.57 0.53 -8.69
CA SER A 98 1.55 -0.51 -8.98
C SER A 98 2.96 0.04 -9.15
N GLY A 99 3.93 -0.83 -8.93
CA GLY A 99 5.32 -0.51 -9.21
C GLY A 99 5.60 -0.46 -10.71
N ILE A 100 6.69 0.18 -11.09
CA ILE A 100 6.98 0.56 -12.48
C ILE A 100 7.19 -0.63 -13.40
N SER A 101 8.06 -1.53 -13.01
CA SER A 101 8.64 -2.49 -13.94
C SER A 101 7.73 -3.66 -14.27
N SER A 102 6.59 -3.73 -13.64
CA SER A 102 5.71 -4.88 -13.78
C SER A 102 4.26 -4.49 -13.65
N LEU A 103 3.93 -3.30 -14.14
CA LEU A 103 2.58 -2.77 -14.07
C LEU A 103 1.54 -3.77 -14.55
N GLN A 104 1.76 -4.33 -15.74
CA GLN A 104 0.83 -5.29 -16.30
C GLN A 104 0.79 -6.59 -15.50
N TYR A 105 1.94 -7.03 -15.03
CA TYR A 105 2.03 -8.25 -14.22
C TYR A 105 1.25 -8.09 -12.92
N ILE A 106 1.45 -6.99 -12.23
CA ILE A 106 0.77 -6.73 -10.97
C ILE A 106 -0.74 -6.60 -11.18
N PHE A 107 -1.16 -5.88 -12.19
CA PHE A 107 -2.58 -5.76 -12.52
C PHE A 107 -3.20 -7.12 -12.84
N SER A 108 -2.49 -7.93 -13.62
CA SER A 108 -2.99 -9.27 -13.96
C SER A 108 -3.17 -10.13 -12.72
N ARG A 109 -2.19 -10.08 -11.80
CA ARG A 109 -2.26 -10.86 -10.58
C ARG A 109 -3.40 -10.40 -9.68
N ILE A 110 -3.55 -9.11 -9.48
CA ILE A 110 -4.61 -8.57 -8.66
C ILE A 110 -5.97 -8.91 -9.28
N PHE A 111 -6.09 -8.75 -10.59
CA PHE A 111 -7.33 -9.06 -11.30
C PHE A 111 -7.72 -10.53 -11.13
N VAL A 112 -6.77 -11.43 -11.29
CA VAL A 112 -7.02 -12.86 -11.12
C VAL A 112 -7.45 -13.17 -9.69
N GLU A 113 -6.76 -12.63 -8.71
CA GLU A 113 -7.11 -12.87 -7.31
C GLU A 113 -8.48 -12.32 -6.94
N MET A 114 -8.85 -11.19 -7.50
CA MET A 114 -10.16 -10.60 -7.25
C MET A 114 -11.29 -11.39 -7.91
N ASN A 115 -11.00 -12.06 -9.02
CA ASN A 115 -11.99 -12.85 -9.75
C ASN A 115 -12.09 -14.30 -9.28
N ASP A 116 -11.11 -14.77 -8.55
CA ASP A 116 -11.10 -16.13 -8.00
C ASP A 116 -11.86 -16.25 -6.68
N VAL A 117 -12.55 -15.25 -6.29
CA VAL A 117 -13.25 -15.23 -5.01
C VAL A 117 -14.67 -15.75 -5.17
#